data_dd88612b398caa780b9ddb18211cf932
#
_entry.id   dd88612b398caa780b9ddb18211cf932
#
_cell.length_a   1.000
_cell.length_b   1.000
_cell.length_c   1.000
_cell.angle_alpha   90.00
_cell.angle_beta   90.00
_cell.angle_gamma   90.00
#
_symmetry.space_group_name_H-M   'P 1'
#
loop_
_entity.id
_entity.type
_entity.pdbx_description
1 polymer ?
#
loop_
_entity_poly.entity_id
_entity_poly.type
_entity_poly.pdbx_seq_one_letter_code
_entity_poly.pdbx_strand_id
1 'polypeptide(L)'
;PRHAHDQDLAGLAKLAAKVMAGKTLKELGFTAEVWPKYWAVKESVFPFNRFHGQDILLSPEMRSTGEVMGLDSDLGVAYAKSQMAAIAPLPLTGKVFISVNDRDKQKVAEIARAYVDLGFELIATGGTAAVLQQAGLKVERIHKISEGRPNAVDFMKNKELQLIINT
;
A
#
# COMPACT_ATOMS: atom_id res chain seq x y z
N PRO A 1 -6.56 -26.60 -14.49
CA PRO A 1 -6.47 -26.64 -13.03
C PRO A 1 -7.07 -25.40 -12.37
N ARG A 2 -8.23 -24.88 -12.84
CA ARG A 2 -8.95 -23.74 -12.22
C ARG A 2 -9.92 -24.15 -11.12
N HIS A 3 -10.08 -25.46 -10.88
CA HIS A 3 -11.21 -25.95 -10.09
C HIS A 3 -10.90 -26.26 -8.62
N ALA A 4 -9.64 -26.29 -8.18
CA ALA A 4 -9.31 -26.57 -6.77
C ALA A 4 -9.49 -25.35 -5.85
N HIS A 5 -9.28 -24.13 -6.35
CA HIS A 5 -9.39 -22.89 -5.55
C HIS A 5 -10.84 -22.42 -5.30
N ASP A 6 -11.73 -22.63 -6.28
CA ASP A 6 -13.14 -22.24 -6.15
C ASP A 6 -13.93 -23.16 -5.20
N GLN A 7 -13.49 -24.40 -5.04
CA GLN A 7 -14.21 -25.35 -4.17
C GLN A 7 -14.03 -25.04 -2.67
N ASP A 8 -12.86 -24.55 -2.28
CA ASP A 8 -12.57 -24.30 -0.86
C ASP A 8 -13.33 -23.08 -0.33
N LEU A 9 -13.37 -21.98 -1.08
CA LEU A 9 -14.11 -20.77 -0.67
C LEU A 9 -15.62 -20.93 -0.80
N ALA A 10 -16.12 -21.58 -1.85
CA ALA A 10 -17.54 -21.91 -2.01
C ALA A 10 -18.01 -22.92 -0.94
N GLY A 11 -17.12 -23.79 -0.48
CA GLY A 11 -17.33 -24.68 0.64
C GLY A 11 -17.55 -23.94 1.96
N LEU A 12 -16.70 -22.97 2.28
CA LEU A 12 -16.77 -22.20 3.53
C LEU A 12 -18.07 -21.40 3.66
N ALA A 13 -18.55 -20.76 2.60
CA ALA A 13 -19.83 -20.04 2.62
C ALA A 13 -21.02 -20.95 2.91
N LYS A 14 -21.05 -22.16 2.32
CA LYS A 14 -22.08 -23.18 2.60
C LYS A 14 -22.00 -23.69 4.03
N LEU A 15 -20.79 -23.89 4.56
CA LEU A 15 -20.59 -24.29 5.96
C LEU A 15 -21.07 -23.19 6.90
N ALA A 16 -20.69 -21.93 6.65
CA ALA A 16 -21.14 -20.78 7.44
C ALA A 16 -22.66 -20.67 7.46
N ALA A 17 -23.34 -20.81 6.32
CA ALA A 17 -24.80 -20.80 6.25
C ALA A 17 -25.44 -21.92 7.09
N LYS A 18 -24.85 -23.13 7.09
CA LYS A 18 -25.34 -24.25 7.90
C LYS A 18 -25.10 -24.02 9.40
N VAL A 19 -23.99 -23.39 9.78
CA VAL A 19 -23.71 -23.00 11.17
C VAL A 19 -24.73 -21.96 11.63
N MET A 20 -25.03 -20.96 10.82
CA MET A 20 -26.08 -19.97 11.11
C MET A 20 -27.47 -20.62 11.26
N ALA A 21 -27.71 -21.74 10.59
CA ALA A 21 -28.90 -22.55 10.73
C ALA A 21 -28.88 -23.53 11.92
N GLY A 22 -27.89 -23.40 12.82
CA GLY A 22 -27.82 -24.17 14.07
C GLY A 22 -27.00 -25.46 14.01
N LYS A 23 -26.26 -25.74 12.91
CA LYS A 23 -25.31 -26.85 12.86
C LYS A 23 -24.01 -26.50 13.52
N THR A 24 -23.36 -27.45 14.15
CA THR A 24 -21.99 -27.28 14.67
C THR A 24 -20.95 -27.63 13.60
N LEU A 25 -19.75 -27.04 13.68
CA LEU A 25 -18.63 -27.39 12.79
C LEU A 25 -18.28 -28.87 12.88
N LYS A 26 -18.41 -29.47 14.07
CA LYS A 26 -18.18 -30.89 14.30
C LYS A 26 -19.17 -31.77 13.53
N GLU A 27 -20.47 -31.45 13.56
CA GLU A 27 -21.50 -32.17 12.79
C GLU A 27 -21.32 -32.02 11.28
N LEU A 28 -20.70 -30.92 10.85
CA LEU A 28 -20.40 -30.67 9.45
C LEU A 28 -19.08 -31.30 8.98
N GLY A 29 -18.35 -31.97 9.90
CA GLY A 29 -17.06 -32.57 9.62
C GLY A 29 -15.92 -31.56 9.35
N PHE A 30 -16.13 -30.29 9.70
CA PHE A 30 -15.16 -29.23 9.50
C PHE A 30 -14.44 -28.91 10.82
N THR A 31 -13.39 -29.67 11.10
CA THR A 31 -12.67 -29.63 12.38
C THR A 31 -11.21 -29.21 12.24
N ALA A 32 -10.74 -28.95 11.02
CA ALA A 32 -9.40 -28.48 10.75
C ALA A 32 -9.43 -27.09 10.11
N GLU A 33 -8.41 -26.30 10.43
CA GLU A 33 -8.21 -24.99 9.81
C GLU A 33 -7.71 -25.16 8.36
N VAL A 34 -8.23 -24.33 7.46
CA VAL A 34 -7.83 -24.33 6.04
C VAL A 34 -6.99 -23.10 5.76
N TRP A 35 -5.74 -23.31 5.40
CA TRP A 35 -4.82 -22.26 5.01
C TRP A 35 -4.70 -22.20 3.49
N PRO A 36 -5.07 -21.08 2.86
CA PRO A 36 -4.91 -20.91 1.41
C PRO A 36 -3.43 -20.87 1.05
N LYS A 37 -3.10 -21.35 -0.16
CA LYS A 37 -1.72 -21.31 -0.72
C LYS A 37 -1.39 -20.00 -1.41
N TYR A 38 -2.12 -18.96 -1.12
CA TYR A 38 -1.98 -17.62 -1.70
C TYR A 38 -2.23 -16.56 -0.64
N TRP A 39 -1.72 -15.37 -0.89
CA TRP A 39 -1.99 -14.19 -0.12
C TRP A 39 -3.23 -13.48 -0.65
N ALA A 40 -4.08 -13.06 0.24
CA ALA A 40 -5.24 -12.22 -0.05
C ALA A 40 -5.07 -10.89 0.71
N VAL A 41 -4.86 -9.81 -0.03
CA VAL A 41 -4.73 -8.46 0.53
C VAL A 41 -6.00 -7.69 0.23
N LYS A 42 -6.70 -7.28 1.28
CA LYS A 42 -7.95 -6.52 1.19
C LYS A 42 -7.64 -5.04 1.40
N GLU A 43 -8.16 -4.20 0.51
CA GLU A 43 -7.98 -2.75 0.54
C GLU A 43 -9.34 -2.05 0.53
N SER A 44 -9.49 -1.03 1.37
CA SER A 44 -10.70 -0.20 1.39
C SER A 44 -10.68 0.81 0.25
N VAL A 45 -11.81 0.98 -0.43
CA VAL A 45 -11.95 1.98 -1.49
C VAL A 45 -12.64 3.22 -0.93
N PHE A 46 -11.96 4.36 -0.99
CA PHE A 46 -12.47 5.67 -0.59
C PHE A 46 -12.63 6.55 -1.83
N PRO A 47 -13.84 6.74 -2.37
CA PRO A 47 -14.04 7.46 -3.62
C PRO A 47 -14.02 8.98 -3.44
N PHE A 48 -12.98 9.53 -2.79
CA PHE A 48 -12.82 10.97 -2.56
C PHE A 48 -12.88 11.78 -3.86
N ASN A 49 -12.41 11.20 -4.97
CA ASN A 49 -12.44 11.84 -6.29
C ASN A 49 -13.85 12.15 -6.81
N ARG A 50 -14.89 11.50 -6.25
CA ARG A 50 -16.30 11.74 -6.61
C ARG A 50 -16.94 12.85 -5.81
N PHE A 51 -16.29 13.29 -4.73
CA PHE A 51 -16.82 14.29 -3.80
C PHE A 51 -15.90 15.50 -3.76
N HIS A 52 -15.92 16.30 -4.82
CA HIS A 52 -15.14 17.54 -4.89
C HIS A 52 -15.49 18.48 -3.72
N GLY A 53 -14.44 19.01 -3.06
CA GLY A 53 -14.59 19.95 -1.94
C GLY A 53 -14.87 19.29 -0.57
N GLN A 54 -14.92 17.96 -0.50
CA GLN A 54 -14.96 17.25 0.78
C GLN A 54 -13.53 17.07 1.33
N ASP A 55 -13.39 17.21 2.65
CA ASP A 55 -12.14 16.89 3.33
C ASP A 55 -11.86 15.38 3.22
N ILE A 56 -10.59 15.03 2.94
CA ILE A 56 -10.11 13.66 2.93
C ILE A 56 -9.90 13.08 4.34
N LEU A 57 -10.03 13.88 5.38
CA LEU A 57 -10.00 13.43 6.75
C LEU A 57 -11.23 12.58 7.04
N LEU A 58 -10.98 11.31 7.38
CA LEU A 58 -12.03 10.38 7.80
C LEU A 58 -12.55 10.82 9.18
N SER A 59 -13.83 11.17 9.26
CA SER A 59 -14.55 11.28 10.52
C SER A 59 -14.89 9.88 11.06
N PRO A 60 -15.39 9.77 12.30
CA PRO A 60 -15.87 8.49 12.85
C PRO A 60 -16.95 7.82 11.99
N GLU A 61 -17.60 8.56 11.13
CA GLU A 61 -18.56 8.03 10.17
C GLU A 61 -17.81 7.38 8.99
N MET A 62 -18.01 6.08 8.85
CA MET A 62 -17.43 5.29 7.76
C MET A 62 -18.01 5.74 6.43
N ARG A 63 -17.17 6.31 5.57
CA ARG A 63 -17.55 6.76 4.21
C ARG A 63 -16.97 5.87 3.11
N SER A 64 -16.56 4.65 3.47
CA SER A 64 -16.11 3.65 2.52
C SER A 64 -17.30 3.10 1.75
N THR A 65 -17.19 3.02 0.43
CA THR A 65 -18.26 2.50 -0.45
C THR A 65 -17.95 1.12 -1.00
N GLY A 66 -16.84 0.50 -0.64
CA GLY A 66 -16.48 -0.82 -1.11
C GLY A 66 -15.08 -1.25 -0.70
N GLU A 67 -14.74 -2.43 -1.14
CA GLU A 67 -13.48 -3.09 -0.88
C GLU A 67 -13.02 -3.80 -2.15
N VAL A 68 -11.71 -3.84 -2.35
CA VAL A 68 -11.06 -4.60 -3.41
C VAL A 68 -10.11 -5.62 -2.81
N MET A 69 -9.68 -6.59 -3.60
CA MET A 69 -8.79 -7.64 -3.13
C MET A 69 -7.73 -7.97 -4.19
N GLY A 70 -6.48 -8.00 -3.76
CA GLY A 70 -5.37 -8.56 -4.52
C GLY A 70 -5.09 -9.98 -4.09
N LEU A 71 -4.94 -10.90 -5.04
CA LEU A 71 -4.64 -12.32 -4.81
C LEU A 71 -3.36 -12.70 -5.55
N ASP A 72 -2.39 -13.28 -4.84
CA ASP A 72 -1.18 -13.83 -5.44
C ASP A 72 -0.48 -14.82 -4.51
N SER A 73 0.42 -15.64 -5.05
CA SER A 73 1.33 -16.47 -4.28
C SER A 73 2.44 -15.66 -3.59
N ASP A 74 2.76 -14.47 -4.10
CA ASP A 74 3.67 -13.49 -3.51
C ASP A 74 2.88 -12.38 -2.82
N LEU A 75 3.24 -12.07 -1.56
CA LEU A 75 2.57 -11.04 -0.78
C LEU A 75 2.71 -9.63 -1.39
N GLY A 76 3.90 -9.29 -1.91
CA GLY A 76 4.15 -7.99 -2.52
C GLY A 76 3.32 -7.78 -3.77
N VAL A 77 3.20 -8.82 -4.59
CA VAL A 77 2.34 -8.82 -5.80
C VAL A 77 0.86 -8.75 -5.42
N ALA A 78 0.42 -9.50 -4.42
CA ALA A 78 -0.96 -9.43 -3.91
C ALA A 78 -1.28 -8.01 -3.41
N TYR A 79 -0.36 -7.40 -2.66
CA TYR A 79 -0.48 -6.01 -2.19
C TYR A 79 -0.55 -5.02 -3.35
N ALA A 80 0.37 -5.10 -4.32
CA ALA A 80 0.36 -4.23 -5.50
C ALA A 80 -0.96 -4.34 -6.28
N LYS A 81 -1.50 -5.55 -6.46
CA LYS A 81 -2.80 -5.78 -7.09
C LYS A 81 -3.95 -5.10 -6.32
N SER A 82 -3.95 -5.15 -4.99
CA SER A 82 -4.99 -4.50 -4.19
C SER A 82 -4.91 -2.97 -4.31
N GLN A 83 -3.71 -2.39 -4.27
CA GLN A 83 -3.50 -0.96 -4.45
C GLN A 83 -3.95 -0.48 -5.83
N MET A 84 -3.58 -1.20 -6.90
CA MET A 84 -3.99 -0.88 -8.28
C MET A 84 -5.50 -0.96 -8.49
N ALA A 85 -6.19 -1.80 -7.73
CA ALA A 85 -7.64 -1.91 -7.79
C ALA A 85 -8.36 -0.82 -6.97
N ALA A 86 -7.74 -0.32 -5.89
CA ALA A 86 -8.32 0.69 -5.01
C ALA A 86 -8.08 2.12 -5.50
N ILE A 87 -6.91 2.37 -6.07
CA ILE A 87 -6.40 3.71 -6.42
C ILE A 87 -5.94 3.69 -7.89
N ALA A 88 -5.38 4.80 -8.37
CA ALA A 88 -4.74 4.87 -9.67
C ALA A 88 -3.56 3.88 -9.79
N PRO A 89 -3.19 3.45 -11.01
CA PRO A 89 -2.04 2.59 -11.22
C PRO A 89 -0.79 3.12 -10.52
N LEU A 90 -0.02 2.22 -9.92
CA LEU A 90 1.26 2.57 -9.30
C LEU A 90 2.20 3.16 -10.36
N PRO A 91 2.92 4.25 -10.06
CA PRO A 91 3.90 4.81 -10.97
C PRO A 91 5.04 3.81 -11.18
N LEU A 92 5.52 3.72 -12.43
CA LEU A 92 6.63 2.85 -12.80
C LEU A 92 7.95 3.63 -12.97
N THR A 93 7.87 4.96 -13.02
CA THR A 93 9.01 5.87 -13.18
C THR A 93 8.70 7.21 -12.52
N GLY A 94 9.70 8.07 -12.38
CA GLY A 94 9.54 9.43 -11.89
C GLY A 94 10.33 9.70 -10.63
N LYS A 95 9.85 10.60 -9.78
CA LYS A 95 10.54 11.04 -8.57
C LYS A 95 9.86 10.51 -7.31
N VAL A 96 10.68 9.99 -6.39
CA VAL A 96 10.26 9.55 -5.04
C VAL A 96 10.77 10.57 -4.03
N PHE A 97 9.87 11.21 -3.31
CA PHE A 97 10.22 12.03 -2.17
C PHE A 97 10.31 11.18 -0.90
N ILE A 98 11.45 11.27 -0.20
CA ILE A 98 11.70 10.50 1.02
C ILE A 98 12.01 11.46 2.18
N SER A 99 11.21 11.38 3.23
CA SER A 99 11.40 12.10 4.48
C SER A 99 11.04 11.21 5.65
N VAL A 100 12.04 10.69 6.34
CA VAL A 100 11.84 9.75 7.45
C VAL A 100 12.39 10.29 8.76
N ASN A 101 11.80 9.87 9.88
CA ASN A 101 12.28 10.18 11.22
C ASN A 101 13.62 9.45 11.50
N ASP A 102 14.29 9.82 12.59
CA ASP A 102 15.64 9.34 12.91
C ASP A 102 15.72 7.81 13.12
N ARG A 103 14.68 7.21 13.71
CA ARG A 103 14.63 5.75 13.97
C ARG A 103 14.53 4.92 12.69
N ASP A 104 13.98 5.48 11.61
CA ASP A 104 13.75 4.77 10.35
C ASP A 104 14.92 4.95 9.35
N LYS A 105 15.88 5.85 9.68
CA LYS A 105 17.03 6.15 8.81
C LYS A 105 17.93 4.95 8.53
N GLN A 106 18.01 3.99 9.43
CA GLN A 106 18.85 2.79 9.22
C GLN A 106 18.39 1.94 8.04
N LYS A 107 17.07 1.86 7.82
CA LYS A 107 16.47 1.03 6.76
C LYS A 107 16.19 1.80 5.47
N VAL A 108 16.18 3.12 5.52
CA VAL A 108 15.76 3.94 4.37
C VAL A 108 16.68 3.80 3.17
N ALA A 109 17.98 3.56 3.39
CA ALA A 109 18.95 3.41 2.30
C ALA A 109 18.71 2.17 1.44
N GLU A 110 18.28 1.05 2.05
CA GLU A 110 17.92 -0.17 1.34
C GLU A 110 16.66 0.05 0.47
N ILE A 111 15.64 0.66 1.06
CA ILE A 111 14.38 1.00 0.36
C ILE A 111 14.68 1.96 -0.81
N ALA A 112 15.46 3.02 -0.55
CA ALA A 112 15.81 4.00 -1.57
C ALA A 112 16.61 3.39 -2.74
N ARG A 113 17.50 2.44 -2.45
CA ARG A 113 18.26 1.71 -3.48
C ARG A 113 17.34 0.92 -4.38
N ALA A 114 16.37 0.21 -3.82
CA ALA A 114 15.38 -0.53 -4.60
C ALA A 114 14.60 0.39 -5.56
N TYR A 115 14.26 1.61 -5.15
CA TYR A 115 13.63 2.58 -6.06
C TYR A 115 14.57 3.07 -7.16
N VAL A 116 15.85 3.30 -6.85
CA VAL A 116 16.86 3.65 -7.87
C VAL A 116 17.03 2.52 -8.88
N ASP A 117 17.09 1.28 -8.42
CA ASP A 117 17.21 0.09 -9.29
C ASP A 117 15.97 -0.07 -10.21
N LEU A 118 14.81 0.41 -9.77
CA LEU A 118 13.59 0.50 -10.58
C LEU A 118 13.55 1.73 -11.52
N GLY A 119 14.58 2.60 -11.49
CA GLY A 119 14.68 3.77 -12.37
C GLY A 119 14.04 5.05 -11.83
N PHE A 120 13.73 5.12 -10.54
CA PHE A 120 13.24 6.36 -9.93
C PHE A 120 14.38 7.30 -9.54
N GLU A 121 14.11 8.61 -9.59
CA GLU A 121 14.95 9.66 -9.03
C GLU A 121 14.57 9.93 -7.58
N LEU A 122 15.56 10.19 -6.74
CA LEU A 122 15.34 10.43 -5.31
C LEU A 122 15.37 11.91 -4.96
N ILE A 123 14.38 12.36 -4.20
CA ILE A 123 14.35 13.69 -3.56
C ILE A 123 14.17 13.47 -2.05
N ALA A 124 14.90 14.20 -1.23
CA ALA A 124 14.80 14.05 0.22
C ALA A 124 15.07 15.36 0.99
N THR A 125 14.51 15.45 2.21
CA THR A 125 14.87 16.52 3.17
C THR A 125 16.25 16.33 3.75
N GLY A 126 16.87 17.40 4.22
CA GLY A 126 18.30 17.48 4.58
C GLY A 126 18.86 16.31 5.39
N GLY A 127 18.19 15.90 6.48
CA GLY A 127 18.66 14.79 7.31
C GLY A 127 18.57 13.43 6.62
N THR A 128 17.49 13.17 5.88
CA THR A 128 17.30 11.94 5.09
C THR A 128 18.26 11.93 3.89
N ALA A 129 18.40 13.06 3.20
CA ALA A 129 19.31 13.17 2.06
C ALA A 129 20.77 12.86 2.46
N ALA A 130 21.23 13.35 3.62
CA ALA A 130 22.58 13.07 4.10
C ALA A 130 22.82 11.56 4.30
N VAL A 131 21.87 10.84 4.88
CA VAL A 131 21.97 9.38 5.08
C VAL A 131 22.01 8.64 3.74
N LEU A 132 21.17 9.02 2.79
CA LEU A 132 21.13 8.40 1.48
C LEU A 132 22.39 8.66 0.67
N GLN A 133 22.94 9.88 0.75
CA GLN A 133 24.23 10.24 0.10
C GLN A 133 25.41 9.49 0.72
N GLN A 134 25.44 9.32 2.04
CA GLN A 134 26.46 8.49 2.71
C GLN A 134 26.37 7.01 2.28
N ALA A 135 25.18 6.53 1.93
CA ALA A 135 24.98 5.20 1.35
C ALA A 135 25.33 5.11 -0.15
N GLY A 136 25.90 6.18 -0.74
CA GLY A 136 26.32 6.23 -2.13
C GLY A 136 25.18 6.45 -3.14
N LEU A 137 24.01 6.92 -2.70
CA LEU A 137 22.87 7.19 -3.58
C LEU A 137 22.87 8.64 -4.05
N LYS A 138 22.54 8.87 -5.32
CA LYS A 138 22.32 10.22 -5.87
C LYS A 138 20.93 10.70 -5.42
N VAL A 139 20.90 11.81 -4.68
CA VAL A 139 19.67 12.37 -4.10
C VAL A 139 19.64 13.88 -4.29
N GLU A 140 18.54 14.40 -4.79
CA GLU A 140 18.26 15.82 -4.80
C GLU A 140 17.81 16.25 -3.41
N ARG A 141 18.52 17.18 -2.79
CA ARG A 141 18.18 17.73 -1.48
C ARG A 141 17.24 18.90 -1.61
N ILE A 142 16.14 18.88 -0.85
CA ILE A 142 15.19 20.00 -0.75
C ILE A 142 15.00 20.44 0.70
N HIS A 143 14.43 21.62 0.88
CA HIS A 143 14.10 22.15 2.19
C HIS A 143 12.90 21.45 2.83
N LYS A 144 12.86 21.43 4.17
CA LYS A 144 11.60 21.18 4.88
C LYS A 144 10.67 22.37 4.66
N ILE A 145 9.37 22.16 4.80
CA ILE A 145 8.34 23.21 4.63
C ILE A 145 8.63 24.42 5.53
N SER A 146 9.14 24.17 6.75
CA SER A 146 9.50 25.21 7.73
C SER A 146 10.83 25.91 7.44
N GLU A 147 11.66 25.38 6.56
CA GLU A 147 13.01 25.89 6.27
C GLU A 147 13.05 26.80 5.03
N GLY A 148 12.03 26.73 4.16
CA GLY A 148 11.98 27.57 2.97
C GLY A 148 11.58 26.84 1.69
N ARG A 149 12.00 27.36 0.54
CA ARG A 149 11.70 26.87 -0.79
C ARG A 149 12.99 26.65 -1.60
N PRO A 150 13.01 25.68 -2.56
CA PRO A 150 11.94 24.73 -2.88
C PRO A 150 11.77 23.66 -1.81
N ASN A 151 10.53 23.25 -1.57
CA ASN A 151 10.19 22.18 -0.63
C ASN A 151 9.20 21.20 -1.27
N ALA A 152 8.85 20.13 -0.55
CA ALA A 152 7.99 19.07 -1.09
C ALA A 152 6.65 19.56 -1.64
N VAL A 153 6.08 20.62 -1.04
CA VAL A 153 4.79 21.19 -1.51
C VAL A 153 4.92 21.80 -2.92
N ASP A 154 6.07 22.42 -3.23
CA ASP A 154 6.31 23.00 -4.55
C ASP A 154 6.36 21.89 -5.60
N PHE A 155 7.09 20.81 -5.33
CA PHE A 155 7.17 19.64 -6.22
C PHE A 155 5.82 18.93 -6.39
N MET A 156 5.01 18.84 -5.32
CA MET A 156 3.65 18.29 -5.41
C MET A 156 2.74 19.15 -6.29
N LYS A 157 2.75 20.47 -6.08
CA LYS A 157 1.95 21.41 -6.89
C LYS A 157 2.32 21.38 -8.36
N ASN A 158 3.60 21.20 -8.65
CA ASN A 158 4.12 21.08 -10.01
C ASN A 158 3.90 19.68 -10.61
N LYS A 159 3.33 18.73 -9.85
CA LYS A 159 3.13 17.32 -10.25
C LYS A 159 4.45 16.60 -10.61
N GLU A 160 5.54 16.98 -9.96
CA GLU A 160 6.86 16.40 -10.18
C GLU A 160 7.12 15.17 -9.30
N LEU A 161 6.30 14.90 -8.28
CA LEU A 161 6.41 13.74 -7.40
C LEU A 161 5.39 12.67 -7.79
N GLN A 162 5.84 11.45 -7.92
CA GLN A 162 5.02 10.28 -8.20
C GLN A 162 4.79 9.43 -6.95
N LEU A 163 5.77 9.42 -6.03
CA LEU A 163 5.69 8.68 -4.78
C LEU A 163 6.18 9.52 -3.61
N ILE A 164 5.62 9.28 -2.42
CA ILE A 164 6.00 9.92 -1.17
C ILE A 164 6.18 8.85 -0.10
N ILE A 165 7.34 8.85 0.55
CA ILE A 165 7.64 8.04 1.73
C ILE A 165 7.91 9.01 2.87
N ASN A 166 7.00 9.05 3.83
CA ASN A 166 7.09 9.95 4.97
C ASN A 166 6.73 9.22 6.27
N THR A 167 7.57 9.33 7.31
CA THR A 167 7.32 8.74 8.64
C THR A 167 7.53 9.76 9.76
#